data_463328342427ddd5a9bab0bfb4185c67
#
_entry.id   463328342427ddd5a9bab0bfb4185c67
#
_cell.length_a   1.000
_cell.length_b   1.000
_cell.length_c   1.000
_cell.angle_alpha   90.00
_cell.angle_beta   90.00
_cell.angle_gamma   90.00
#
_symmetry.space_group_name_H-M   'P 1'
#
loop_
_entity.id
_entity.type
_entity.pdbx_description
1 polymer ?
#
loop_
_entity_poly.entity_id
_entity_poly.type
_entity_poly.pdbx_seq_one_letter_code
_entity_poly.pdbx_strand_id
1 'polypeptide(L)'
;MERTTLCYIEKDGKVLMLYRNKKDVDINKGKWIGVGGHVEVGETNDECLLREVKEETGLDLIEYKKCGKIIFYIDNIIEECYLYRGFNFTGELITCSEGELKWIPKEDILKLNLWEGDYLFLNRMYENDNYFEIELKYIFFRNPF
;
A
#
# COMPACT_ATOMS: atom_id res chain seq x y z
N MET A 1 15.41 -5.30 -10.39
CA MET A 1 14.69 -4.96 -9.15
C MET A 1 13.48 -4.11 -9.48
N GLU A 2 12.32 -4.50 -8.98
CA GLU A 2 11.09 -3.76 -9.17
C GLU A 2 10.95 -2.65 -8.13
N ARG A 3 10.33 -1.53 -8.51
CA ARG A 3 9.98 -0.46 -7.60
C ARG A 3 8.46 -0.29 -7.57
N THR A 4 7.92 -0.13 -6.38
CA THR A 4 6.50 0.09 -6.17
C THR A 4 6.29 1.25 -5.20
N THR A 5 5.05 1.75 -5.16
CA THR A 5 4.61 2.70 -4.15
C THR A 5 3.42 2.11 -3.40
N LEU A 6 3.27 2.50 -2.15
CA LEU A 6 2.15 2.09 -1.31
C LEU A 6 1.75 3.28 -0.44
N CYS A 7 0.48 3.64 -0.48
CA CYS A 7 -0.02 4.83 0.20
C CYS A 7 -1.20 4.51 1.10
N TYR A 8 -1.17 5.07 2.30
CA TYR A 8 -2.28 5.05 3.24
C TYR A 8 -2.80 6.48 3.40
N ILE A 9 -3.98 6.75 2.83
CA ILE A 9 -4.59 8.07 2.82
C ILE A 9 -5.47 8.23 4.05
N GLU A 10 -5.27 9.33 4.79
CA GLU A 10 -5.94 9.57 6.06
C GLU A 10 -6.95 10.71 5.95
N LYS A 11 -8.09 10.53 6.60
CA LYS A 11 -9.13 11.57 6.72
C LYS A 11 -9.97 11.31 7.97
N ASP A 12 -10.10 12.31 8.82
CA ASP A 12 -10.98 12.29 9.99
C ASP A 12 -10.78 11.04 10.88
N GLY A 13 -9.53 10.68 11.13
CA GLY A 13 -9.17 9.53 11.96
C GLY A 13 -9.36 8.18 11.28
N LYS A 14 -9.60 8.17 9.98
CA LYS A 14 -9.78 6.96 9.18
C LYS A 14 -8.70 6.87 8.11
N VAL A 15 -8.49 5.64 7.62
CA VAL A 15 -7.52 5.35 6.56
C VAL A 15 -8.25 4.64 5.43
N LEU A 16 -7.96 5.06 4.20
CA LEU A 16 -8.52 4.43 3.02
C LEU A 16 -7.81 3.11 2.76
N MET A 17 -8.56 2.03 2.80
CA MET A 17 -8.05 0.67 2.58
C MET A 17 -8.77 0.04 1.40
N LEU A 18 -8.03 -0.78 0.66
CA LEU A 18 -8.53 -1.53 -0.48
C LEU A 18 -8.65 -3.00 -0.12
N TYR A 19 -9.86 -3.55 -0.18
CA TYR A 19 -10.10 -4.98 -0.02
C TYR A 19 -10.05 -5.65 -1.39
N ARG A 20 -9.07 -6.52 -1.59
CA ARG A 20 -8.81 -7.18 -2.89
C ARG A 20 -9.75 -8.37 -3.08
N ASN A 21 -10.86 -8.17 -3.80
CA ASN A 21 -11.88 -9.22 -3.99
C ASN A 21 -12.48 -9.31 -5.38
N LYS A 22 -11.96 -8.54 -6.36
CA LYS A 22 -12.59 -8.47 -7.70
C LYS A 22 -11.84 -9.26 -8.78
N LYS A 23 -10.59 -9.62 -8.55
CA LYS A 23 -9.81 -10.42 -9.50
C LYS A 23 -9.75 -11.87 -9.05
N ASP A 24 -9.97 -12.81 -9.96
CA ASP A 24 -9.92 -14.25 -9.65
C ASP A 24 -8.49 -14.70 -9.34
N VAL A 25 -7.52 -14.20 -10.11
CA VAL A 25 -6.10 -14.50 -9.90
C VAL A 25 -5.41 -13.25 -9.37
N ASP A 26 -5.19 -13.22 -8.05
CA ASP A 26 -4.62 -12.08 -7.35
C ASP A 26 -3.94 -12.60 -6.08
N ILE A 27 -2.63 -12.37 -5.97
CA ILE A 27 -1.86 -12.78 -4.78
C ILE A 27 -2.41 -12.12 -3.51
N ASN A 28 -3.01 -10.92 -3.65
CA ASN A 28 -3.59 -10.18 -2.53
C ASN A 28 -5.05 -10.52 -2.26
N LYS A 29 -5.62 -11.51 -2.95
CA LYS A 29 -7.05 -11.84 -2.84
C LYS A 29 -7.44 -12.12 -1.38
N GLY A 30 -8.49 -11.44 -0.92
CA GLY A 30 -8.96 -11.56 0.46
C GLY A 30 -8.16 -10.73 1.46
N LYS A 31 -7.19 -9.95 1.02
CA LYS A 31 -6.38 -9.08 1.86
C LYS A 31 -6.82 -7.63 1.74
N TRP A 32 -6.65 -6.91 2.84
CA TRP A 32 -6.77 -5.46 2.87
C TRP A 32 -5.38 -4.85 2.71
N ILE A 33 -5.26 -3.89 1.81
CA ILE A 33 -3.98 -3.22 1.54
C ILE A 33 -4.20 -1.72 1.37
N GLY A 34 -3.11 -0.96 1.35
CA GLY A 34 -3.13 0.44 0.90
C GLY A 34 -3.26 0.52 -0.62
N VAL A 35 -3.19 1.71 -1.17
CA VAL A 35 -3.26 1.94 -2.61
C VAL A 35 -1.88 2.24 -3.16
N GLY A 36 -1.60 1.79 -4.37
CA GLY A 36 -0.31 1.98 -5.02
C GLY A 36 -0.10 1.00 -6.14
N GLY A 37 1.10 0.94 -6.66
CA GLY A 37 1.44 0.06 -7.76
C GLY A 37 2.87 0.21 -8.24
N HIS A 38 3.13 -0.34 -9.41
CA HIS A 38 4.48 -0.38 -9.97
C HIS A 38 4.88 0.94 -10.60
N VAL A 39 6.12 1.36 -10.33
CA VAL A 39 6.74 2.52 -10.96
C VAL A 39 7.05 2.16 -12.41
N GLU A 40 6.57 2.96 -13.33
CA GLU A 40 6.78 2.76 -14.77
C GLU A 40 8.13 3.35 -15.21
N VAL A 41 8.61 2.89 -16.36
CA VAL A 41 9.86 3.39 -16.94
C VAL A 41 9.79 4.90 -17.14
N GLY A 42 10.78 5.62 -16.63
CA GLY A 42 10.85 7.09 -16.72
C GLY A 42 10.03 7.84 -15.69
N GLU A 43 9.32 7.12 -14.83
CA GLU A 43 8.46 7.69 -13.79
C GLU A 43 9.25 7.82 -12.48
N THR A 44 9.08 8.92 -11.77
CA THR A 44 9.59 9.04 -10.41
C THR A 44 8.66 8.33 -9.44
N ASN A 45 9.12 8.08 -8.21
CA ASN A 45 8.27 7.47 -7.18
C ASN A 45 7.04 8.34 -6.89
N ASP A 46 7.21 9.65 -6.80
CA ASP A 46 6.10 10.57 -6.53
C ASP A 46 5.11 10.61 -7.69
N GLU A 47 5.59 10.58 -8.93
CA GLU A 47 4.71 10.50 -10.11
C GLU A 47 3.90 9.20 -10.11
N CYS A 48 4.54 8.08 -9.77
CA CYS A 48 3.85 6.80 -9.62
C CYS A 48 2.78 6.86 -8.54
N LEU A 49 3.12 7.42 -7.39
CA LEU A 49 2.19 7.59 -6.27
C LEU A 49 0.93 8.33 -6.72
N LEU A 50 1.10 9.50 -7.34
CA LEU A 50 -0.03 10.34 -7.76
C LEU A 50 -0.86 9.65 -8.83
N ARG A 51 -0.24 8.99 -9.78
CA ARG A 51 -0.92 8.26 -10.84
C ARG A 51 -1.73 7.08 -10.30
N GLU A 52 -1.10 6.23 -9.47
CA GLU A 52 -1.77 5.06 -8.91
C GLU A 52 -2.92 5.43 -7.99
N VAL A 53 -2.74 6.47 -7.15
CA VAL A 53 -3.83 6.96 -6.29
C VAL A 53 -5.01 7.42 -7.16
N LYS A 54 -4.74 8.15 -8.23
CA LYS A 54 -5.79 8.62 -9.14
C LYS A 54 -6.50 7.45 -9.83
N GLU A 55 -5.75 6.50 -10.37
CA GLU A 55 -6.30 5.34 -11.06
C GLU A 55 -7.14 4.46 -10.16
N GLU A 56 -6.67 4.18 -8.95
CA GLU A 56 -7.35 3.26 -8.05
C GLU A 56 -8.49 3.90 -7.25
N THR A 57 -8.37 5.18 -6.91
CA THR A 57 -9.31 5.83 -5.99
C THR A 57 -10.13 6.95 -6.60
N GLY A 58 -9.66 7.56 -7.68
CA GLY A 58 -10.25 8.78 -8.24
C GLY A 58 -9.79 10.06 -7.54
N LEU A 59 -9.00 9.95 -6.49
CA LEU A 59 -8.56 11.10 -5.73
C LEU A 59 -7.30 11.73 -6.31
N ASP A 60 -7.21 13.06 -6.22
CA ASP A 60 -6.01 13.83 -6.51
C ASP A 60 -5.33 14.16 -5.19
N LEU A 61 -4.24 13.45 -4.89
CA LEU A 61 -3.51 13.61 -3.64
C LEU A 61 -2.71 14.91 -3.66
N ILE A 62 -2.88 15.73 -2.62
CA ILE A 62 -2.27 17.07 -2.53
C ILE A 62 -1.14 17.10 -1.51
N GLU A 63 -1.39 16.57 -0.30
CA GLU A 63 -0.39 16.52 0.75
C GLU A 63 -0.07 15.08 1.07
N TYR A 64 1.21 14.74 1.02
CA TYR A 64 1.68 13.40 1.31
C TYR A 64 3.12 13.44 1.82
N LYS A 65 3.52 12.37 2.49
CA LYS A 65 4.86 12.24 3.07
C LYS A 65 5.39 10.83 2.83
N LYS A 66 6.63 10.74 2.34
CA LYS A 66 7.33 9.46 2.28
C LYS A 66 7.72 9.06 3.70
N CYS A 67 7.23 7.93 4.16
CA CYS A 67 7.40 7.46 5.53
C CYS A 67 8.49 6.42 5.67
N GLY A 68 8.78 5.69 4.60
CA GLY A 68 9.78 4.65 4.66
C GLY A 68 9.98 3.93 3.35
N LYS A 69 10.87 2.96 3.40
CA LYS A 69 11.13 2.04 2.30
C LYS A 69 11.11 0.62 2.84
N ILE A 70 10.41 -0.26 2.13
CA ILE A 70 10.33 -1.66 2.47
C ILE A 70 10.97 -2.44 1.32
N ILE A 71 11.96 -3.27 1.62
CA ILE A 71 12.50 -4.20 0.65
C ILE A 71 11.77 -5.52 0.85
N PHE A 72 10.98 -5.91 -0.13
CA PHE A 72 10.31 -7.20 -0.14
C PHE A 72 11.17 -8.22 -0.87
N TYR A 73 11.48 -9.30 -0.20
CA TYR A 73 12.04 -10.49 -0.82
C TYR A 73 10.92 -11.49 -0.97
N ILE A 74 10.40 -11.63 -2.18
CA ILE A 74 9.26 -12.50 -2.47
C ILE A 74 9.78 -13.64 -3.34
N ASP A 75 10.06 -14.80 -2.74
CA ASP A 75 10.78 -15.91 -3.34
C ASP A 75 12.12 -15.39 -3.92
N ASN A 76 12.28 -15.39 -5.24
CA ASN A 76 13.49 -14.87 -5.88
C ASN A 76 13.31 -13.48 -6.50
N ILE A 77 12.21 -12.80 -6.17
CA ILE A 77 11.94 -11.44 -6.64
C ILE A 77 12.27 -10.46 -5.53
N ILE A 78 12.94 -9.36 -5.88
CA ILE A 78 13.23 -8.26 -4.95
C ILE A 78 12.45 -7.04 -5.40
N GLU A 79 11.68 -6.46 -4.48
CA GLU A 79 10.85 -5.29 -4.75
C GLU A 79 11.16 -4.20 -3.73
N GLU A 80 11.49 -2.99 -4.23
CA GLU A 80 11.60 -1.81 -3.38
C GLU A 80 10.25 -1.12 -3.33
N CYS A 81 9.64 -1.08 -2.16
CA CYS A 81 8.36 -0.43 -1.95
C CYS A 81 8.55 0.87 -1.17
N TYR A 82 8.15 1.98 -1.77
CA TYR A 82 8.20 3.29 -1.12
C TYR A 82 6.87 3.56 -0.45
N LEU A 83 6.90 3.76 0.87
CA LEU A 83 5.74 3.87 1.73
C LEU A 83 5.41 5.34 1.97
N TYR A 84 4.14 5.70 1.73
CA TYR A 84 3.64 7.07 1.88
C TYR A 84 2.41 7.12 2.77
N ARG A 85 2.25 8.26 3.43
CA ARG A 85 0.99 8.66 4.05
C ARG A 85 0.43 9.84 3.26
N GLY A 86 -0.89 9.83 3.01
CA GLY A 86 -1.58 10.95 2.36
C GLY A 86 -2.46 11.67 3.38
N PHE A 87 -2.48 12.99 3.36
CA PHE A 87 -3.19 13.79 4.36
C PHE A 87 -4.25 14.71 3.78
N ASN A 88 -4.12 15.11 2.52
CA ASN A 88 -5.06 16.01 1.88
C ASN A 88 -5.23 15.63 0.41
N PHE A 89 -6.45 15.74 -0.09
CA PHE A 89 -6.79 15.36 -1.45
C PHE A 89 -8.04 16.10 -1.90
N THR A 90 -8.28 16.09 -3.22
CA THR A 90 -9.53 16.54 -3.84
C THR A 90 -10.12 15.39 -4.65
N GLY A 91 -11.37 15.57 -5.09
CA GLY A 91 -12.06 14.56 -5.88
C GLY A 91 -12.90 13.62 -5.03
N GLU A 92 -13.52 12.67 -5.68
CA GLU A 92 -14.42 11.69 -5.06
C GLU A 92 -13.97 10.27 -5.39
N LEU A 93 -14.26 9.34 -4.48
CA LEU A 93 -13.94 7.93 -4.70
C LEU A 93 -14.70 7.39 -5.90
N ILE A 94 -13.97 6.66 -6.74
CA ILE A 94 -14.56 5.89 -7.85
C ILE A 94 -14.66 4.43 -7.44
N THR A 95 -15.37 3.64 -8.27
CA THR A 95 -15.37 2.18 -8.10
C THR A 95 -14.02 1.63 -8.57
N CYS A 96 -13.29 0.98 -7.67
CA CYS A 96 -12.00 0.38 -8.00
C CYS A 96 -12.21 -0.97 -8.69
N SER A 97 -11.49 -1.22 -9.78
CA SER A 97 -11.57 -2.47 -10.53
C SER A 97 -10.94 -3.65 -9.80
N GLU A 98 -10.09 -3.40 -8.81
CA GLU A 98 -9.34 -4.42 -8.08
C GLU A 98 -10.00 -4.87 -6.79
N GLY A 99 -10.94 -4.09 -6.28
CA GLY A 99 -11.59 -4.40 -5.02
C GLY A 99 -12.49 -3.30 -4.52
N GLU A 100 -12.78 -3.35 -3.22
CA GLU A 100 -13.64 -2.39 -2.55
C GLU A 100 -12.81 -1.42 -1.71
N LEU A 101 -13.03 -0.13 -1.90
CA LEU A 101 -12.41 0.93 -1.11
C LEU A 101 -13.29 1.25 0.10
N LYS A 102 -12.69 1.29 1.28
CA LYS A 102 -13.40 1.66 2.51
C LYS A 102 -12.52 2.51 3.40
N TRP A 103 -13.15 3.49 4.04
CA TRP A 103 -12.53 4.26 5.11
C TRP A 103 -12.64 3.48 6.41
N ILE A 104 -11.49 3.03 6.93
CA ILE A 104 -11.43 2.21 8.14
C ILE A 104 -10.88 3.07 9.28
N PRO A 105 -11.55 3.08 10.46
CA PRO A 105 -11.00 3.77 11.62
C PRO A 105 -9.56 3.31 11.90
N LYS A 106 -8.69 4.26 12.21
CA LYS A 106 -7.26 3.97 12.39
C LYS A 106 -7.02 2.89 13.43
N GLU A 107 -7.80 2.88 14.50
CA GLU A 107 -7.73 1.88 15.58
C GLU A 107 -8.16 0.47 15.16
N ASP A 108 -8.84 0.35 14.02
CA ASP A 108 -9.33 -0.94 13.53
C ASP A 108 -8.47 -1.57 12.44
N ILE A 109 -7.46 -0.85 11.93
CA ILE A 109 -6.66 -1.32 10.80
C ILE A 109 -5.98 -2.65 11.12
N LEU A 110 -5.37 -2.78 12.30
CA LEU A 110 -4.66 -3.99 12.68
C LEU A 110 -5.56 -5.19 12.97
N LYS A 111 -6.89 -4.97 12.97
CA LYS A 111 -7.88 -6.05 13.09
C LYS A 111 -8.26 -6.66 11.74
N LEU A 112 -7.86 -6.02 10.65
CA LEU A 112 -8.15 -6.49 9.29
C LEU A 112 -7.28 -7.68 8.92
N ASN A 113 -7.70 -8.43 7.90
CA ASN A 113 -6.88 -9.49 7.32
C ASN A 113 -5.81 -8.87 6.43
N LEU A 114 -4.66 -8.58 7.01
CA LEU A 114 -3.51 -8.01 6.33
C LEU A 114 -2.47 -9.09 6.04
N TRP A 115 -1.52 -8.78 5.15
CA TRP A 115 -0.30 -9.56 5.06
C TRP A 115 0.45 -9.46 6.39
N GLU A 116 1.11 -10.53 6.78
CA GLU A 116 1.78 -10.60 8.09
C GLU A 116 2.75 -9.44 8.32
N GLY A 117 3.56 -9.13 7.31
CA GLY A 117 4.53 -8.03 7.41
C GLY A 117 3.90 -6.65 7.47
N ASP A 118 2.66 -6.48 6.97
CA ASP A 118 1.97 -5.20 6.99
C ASP A 118 1.68 -4.74 8.42
N TYR A 119 1.43 -5.66 9.34
CA TYR A 119 1.26 -5.33 10.75
C TYR A 119 2.51 -4.64 11.31
N LEU A 120 3.69 -5.08 10.88
CA LEU A 120 4.96 -4.53 11.34
C LEU A 120 5.17 -3.10 10.83
N PHE A 121 5.07 -2.87 9.52
CA PHE A 121 5.35 -1.53 9.00
C PHE A 121 4.25 -0.52 9.30
N LEU A 122 3.00 -0.96 9.43
CA LEU A 122 1.91 -0.06 9.85
C LEU A 122 2.12 0.41 11.28
N ASN A 123 2.53 -0.49 12.18
CA ASN A 123 2.89 -0.13 13.54
C ASN A 123 4.02 0.90 13.56
N ARG A 124 5.09 0.65 12.80
CA ARG A 124 6.22 1.58 12.71
C ARG A 124 5.79 2.93 12.17
N MET A 125 4.96 2.94 11.13
CA MET A 125 4.50 4.16 10.48
C MET A 125 3.68 5.06 11.40
N TYR A 126 2.82 4.46 12.24
CA TYR A 126 1.93 5.21 13.13
C TYR A 126 2.50 5.43 14.54
N GLU A 127 3.62 4.81 14.86
CA GLU A 127 4.27 4.97 16.17
C GLU A 127 4.88 6.38 16.33
N ASN A 128 5.51 6.89 15.26
CA ASN A 128 6.10 8.22 15.23
C ASN A 128 6.27 8.68 13.78
N ASP A 129 6.79 9.90 13.58
CA ASP A 129 6.99 10.47 12.25
C ASP A 129 8.38 10.23 11.66
N ASN A 130 9.19 9.37 12.27
CA ASN A 130 10.52 9.08 11.78
C ASN A 130 10.49 8.19 10.54
N TYR A 131 11.27 8.57 9.54
CA TYR A 131 11.48 7.73 8.36
C TYR A 131 12.15 6.41 8.78
N PHE A 132 11.75 5.31 8.17
CA PHE A 132 12.32 4.01 8.47
C PHE A 132 12.51 3.16 7.22
N GLU A 133 13.43 2.19 7.32
CA GLU A 133 13.63 1.19 6.27
C GLU A 133 13.63 -0.18 6.91
N ILE A 134 12.90 -1.12 6.31
CA ILE A 134 12.82 -2.50 6.79
C ILE A 134 12.90 -3.47 5.62
N GLU A 135 13.21 -4.71 5.92
CA GLU A 135 13.21 -5.80 4.97
C GLU A 135 12.20 -6.85 5.42
N LEU A 136 11.39 -7.34 4.48
CA LEU A 136 10.41 -8.38 4.71
C LEU A 136 10.63 -9.51 3.72
N LYS A 137 10.59 -10.73 4.20
CA LYS A 137 10.81 -11.91 3.38
C LYS A 137 9.59 -12.81 3.37
N TYR A 138 9.07 -13.07 2.17
CA TYR A 138 7.95 -13.98 1.96
C TYR A 138 8.40 -15.15 1.08
N ILE A 139 8.09 -16.36 1.52
CA ILE A 139 8.39 -17.58 0.79
C ILE A 139 7.07 -18.27 0.49
N PHE A 140 6.63 -18.23 -0.78
CA PHE A 140 5.40 -18.88 -1.23
C PHE A 140 5.68 -20.27 -1.81
N PHE A 141 6.82 -20.40 -2.50
CA PHE A 141 7.23 -21.69 -3.02
C PHE A 141 8.09 -22.42 -1.99
N ARG A 142 7.71 -23.65 -1.67
CA ARG A 142 8.49 -24.49 -0.76
C ARG A 142 8.87 -25.77 -1.48
N ASN A 143 10.16 -26.08 -1.45
CA ASN A 143 10.65 -27.36 -1.90
C ASN A 143 10.29 -28.41 -0.84
N PRO A 144 9.57 -29.51 -1.20
CA PRO A 144 9.20 -30.53 -0.23
C PRO A 144 10.38 -31.37 0.28
N PHE A 145 11.55 -31.17 -0.28
CA PHE A 145 12.74 -31.90 0.15
C PHE A 145 13.74 -30.99 0.88
#